data_f07b466369bb0348276083e568cd0e9d
#
_entry.id   f07b466369bb0348276083e568cd0e9d
#
_cell.length_a   1.000
_cell.length_b   1.000
_cell.length_c   1.000
_cell.angle_alpha   90.00
_cell.angle_beta   90.00
_cell.angle_gamma   90.00
#
_symmetry.space_group_name_H-M   'P 1'
#
loop_
_entity.id
_entity.type
_entity.pdbx_description
1 polymer ?
#
loop_
_entity_poly.entity_id
_entity_poly.type
_entity_poly.pdbx_seq_one_letter_code
_entity_poly.pdbx_strand_id
1 'polypeptide(L)'
;APPERVFTALTSAEITQWWGDDDTYKTTAWHSDLRPGGHWKATGMGADGLAFSVEGEYLSIEPARRIVQTWRPDWDDGQTTTVTYSLTPTPQGTRLTVRHEGFTTEQAASCESHAQGWELVLNWLQRWAKPSQDTAAPLHFLLRLIPPRPSFAVDMTPQEQATMVTHAEYWSAHLATGQAILFGPVLDPAGVWGLLALEVRSEQELNALKDADPALA
;
A
#
# COMPACT_ATOMS: atom_id res chain seq x y z
N ALA A 1 -4.54 -7.67 -4.64
CA ALA A 1 -4.88 -6.91 -5.87
C ALA A 1 -5.42 -7.85 -6.95
N PRO A 2 -6.31 -7.40 -7.88
CA PRO A 2 -6.80 -8.19 -9.00
C PRO A 2 -5.68 -8.42 -10.05
N PRO A 3 -5.80 -9.45 -10.94
CA PRO A 3 -4.78 -9.79 -11.91
C PRO A 3 -4.40 -8.65 -12.87
N GLU A 4 -5.35 -7.83 -13.27
CA GLU A 4 -5.14 -6.66 -14.14
C GLU A 4 -4.21 -5.64 -13.49
N ARG A 5 -4.37 -5.42 -12.18
CA ARG A 5 -3.55 -4.50 -11.40
C ARG A 5 -2.11 -5.02 -11.28
N VAL A 6 -1.95 -6.32 -11.01
CA VAL A 6 -0.63 -6.96 -10.94
C VAL A 6 0.05 -6.95 -12.31
N PHE A 7 -0.70 -7.22 -13.37
CA PHE A 7 -0.19 -7.16 -14.75
C PHE A 7 0.32 -5.76 -15.09
N THR A 8 -0.44 -4.71 -14.80
CA THR A 8 -0.02 -3.31 -15.01
C THR A 8 1.25 -3.00 -14.23
N ALA A 9 1.35 -3.41 -12.98
CA ALA A 9 2.53 -3.22 -12.15
C ALA A 9 3.80 -3.86 -12.75
N LEU A 10 3.66 -5.02 -13.40
CA LEU A 10 4.77 -5.76 -14.03
C LEU A 10 5.17 -5.23 -15.41
N THR A 11 4.32 -4.44 -16.08
CA THR A 11 4.50 -4.09 -17.49
C THR A 11 4.57 -2.60 -17.79
N SER A 12 4.31 -1.75 -16.79
CA SER A 12 4.31 -0.29 -16.94
C SER A 12 5.46 0.38 -16.18
N ALA A 13 5.59 1.69 -16.34
CA ALA A 13 6.58 2.48 -15.61
C ALA A 13 6.39 2.46 -14.08
N GLU A 14 5.27 1.96 -13.57
CA GLU A 14 5.07 1.76 -12.13
C GLU A 14 6.10 0.82 -11.51
N ILE A 15 6.77 0.00 -12.31
CA ILE A 15 7.85 -0.89 -11.87
C ILE A 15 8.95 -0.12 -11.12
N THR A 16 9.20 1.13 -11.47
CA THR A 16 10.19 2.00 -10.80
C THR A 16 9.77 2.42 -9.39
N GLN A 17 8.50 2.21 -9.02
CA GLN A 17 7.97 2.57 -7.69
C GLN A 17 8.10 1.45 -6.67
N TRP A 18 8.29 0.20 -7.14
CA TRP A 18 8.26 -0.95 -6.24
C TRP A 18 9.41 -1.94 -6.43
N TRP A 19 10.11 -1.92 -7.56
CA TRP A 19 11.18 -2.87 -7.83
C TRP A 19 12.50 -2.34 -7.26
N GLY A 20 12.75 -2.66 -6.01
CA GLY A 20 13.93 -2.30 -5.26
C GLY A 20 13.66 -1.35 -4.09
N ASP A 21 14.70 -1.11 -3.31
CA ASP A 21 14.74 -0.17 -2.20
C ASP A 21 16.13 0.51 -2.10
N ASP A 22 16.28 1.43 -1.16
CA ASP A 22 17.50 2.21 -1.00
C ASP A 22 18.64 1.40 -0.33
N ASP A 23 18.32 0.25 0.31
CA ASP A 23 19.28 -0.59 1.03
C ASP A 23 19.95 -1.65 0.13
N THR A 24 19.34 -1.98 -1.01
CA THR A 24 19.84 -3.02 -1.92
C THR A 24 20.13 -2.47 -3.31
N TYR A 25 19.10 -2.26 -4.10
CA TYR A 25 19.15 -1.62 -5.41
C TYR A 25 17.77 -1.06 -5.75
N LYS A 26 17.72 -0.13 -6.68
CA LYS A 26 16.48 0.49 -7.13
C LYS A 26 16.44 0.61 -8.64
N THR A 27 15.33 0.15 -9.23
CA THR A 27 15.02 0.39 -10.64
C THR A 27 14.61 1.85 -10.82
N THR A 28 15.34 2.59 -11.67
CA THR A 28 15.16 4.04 -11.86
C THR A 28 14.49 4.39 -13.18
N ALA A 29 14.55 3.51 -14.18
CA ALA A 29 13.87 3.70 -15.45
C ALA A 29 13.38 2.37 -16.03
N TRP A 30 12.26 2.45 -16.73
CA TRP A 30 11.61 1.35 -17.43
C TRP A 30 11.15 1.79 -18.82
N HIS A 31 11.52 1.00 -19.83
CA HIS A 31 11.07 1.14 -21.20
C HIS A 31 10.46 -0.17 -21.66
N SER A 32 9.32 -0.10 -22.34
CA SER A 32 8.58 -1.30 -22.75
C SER A 32 7.75 -1.03 -24.00
N ASP A 33 7.97 -1.85 -25.03
CA ASP A 33 7.09 -2.02 -26.17
C ASP A 33 6.26 -3.29 -25.92
N LEU A 34 5.13 -3.14 -25.23
CA LEU A 34 4.34 -4.25 -24.66
C LEU A 34 3.54 -4.99 -25.75
N ARG A 35 4.24 -5.76 -26.59
CA ARG A 35 3.68 -6.66 -27.60
C ARG A 35 4.61 -7.85 -27.82
N PRO A 36 4.14 -8.99 -28.33
CA PRO A 36 5.04 -10.07 -28.76
C PRO A 36 6.06 -9.54 -29.78
N GLY A 37 7.34 -9.87 -29.57
CA GLY A 37 8.47 -9.34 -30.35
C GLY A 37 8.89 -7.91 -29.93
N GLY A 38 8.20 -7.26 -29.03
CA GLY A 38 8.59 -5.95 -28.50
C GLY A 38 9.68 -6.07 -27.43
N HIS A 39 10.49 -5.01 -27.28
CA HIS A 39 11.61 -4.99 -26.33
C HIS A 39 11.24 -4.29 -25.05
N TRP A 40 11.88 -4.71 -23.97
CA TRP A 40 11.81 -4.03 -22.67
C TRP A 40 13.22 -3.84 -22.10
N LYS A 41 13.39 -2.80 -21.27
CA LYS A 41 14.63 -2.51 -20.57
C LYS A 41 14.34 -1.84 -19.23
N ALA A 42 14.99 -2.36 -18.20
CA ALA A 42 15.08 -1.73 -16.89
C ALA A 42 16.51 -1.25 -16.67
N THR A 43 16.65 -0.07 -16.05
CA THR A 43 17.94 0.41 -15.55
C THR A 43 17.79 0.82 -14.11
N GLY A 44 18.85 0.71 -13.34
CA GLY A 44 18.83 1.04 -11.93
C GLY A 44 20.20 1.31 -11.35
N MET A 45 20.22 1.46 -10.02
CA MET A 45 21.40 1.75 -9.24
C MET A 45 21.41 0.83 -8.02
N GLY A 46 22.55 0.18 -7.77
CA GLY A 46 22.80 -0.54 -6.53
C GLY A 46 23.06 0.40 -5.34
N ALA A 47 22.91 -0.09 -4.11
CA ALA A 47 23.25 0.66 -2.90
C ALA A 47 24.74 1.04 -2.85
N ASP A 48 25.58 0.32 -3.57
CA ASP A 48 27.01 0.61 -3.78
C ASP A 48 27.28 1.74 -4.79
N GLY A 49 26.22 2.29 -5.41
CA GLY A 49 26.33 3.33 -6.42
C GLY A 49 26.67 2.82 -7.83
N LEU A 50 26.73 1.50 -8.05
CA LEU A 50 26.94 0.93 -9.39
C LEU A 50 25.64 0.86 -10.17
N ALA A 51 25.69 1.36 -11.40
CA ALA A 51 24.56 1.24 -12.33
C ALA A 51 24.44 -0.19 -12.85
N PHE A 52 23.21 -0.64 -13.08
CA PHE A 52 22.90 -1.91 -13.72
C PHE A 52 21.83 -1.76 -14.79
N SER A 53 21.78 -2.71 -15.68
CA SER A 53 20.65 -2.83 -16.61
C SER A 53 20.27 -4.28 -16.86
N VAL A 54 19.00 -4.50 -17.14
CA VAL A 54 18.47 -5.77 -17.62
C VAL A 54 17.49 -5.47 -18.76
N GLU A 55 17.55 -6.27 -19.80
CA GLU A 55 16.73 -6.09 -20.97
C GLU A 55 16.25 -7.41 -21.56
N GLY A 56 15.27 -7.36 -22.46
CA GLY A 56 14.79 -8.54 -23.12
C GLY A 56 13.70 -8.24 -24.15
N GLU A 57 13.12 -9.32 -24.66
CA GLU A 57 12.05 -9.32 -25.64
C GLU A 57 10.82 -10.04 -25.06
N TYR A 58 9.63 -9.55 -25.31
CA TYR A 58 8.39 -10.26 -24.98
C TYR A 58 8.15 -11.38 -26.01
N LEU A 59 8.20 -12.62 -25.55
CA LEU A 59 7.94 -13.78 -26.40
C LEU A 59 6.43 -14.05 -26.53
N SER A 60 5.68 -13.85 -25.43
CA SER A 60 4.23 -14.04 -25.40
C SER A 60 3.62 -13.16 -24.32
N ILE A 61 2.44 -12.60 -24.61
CA ILE A 61 1.66 -11.79 -23.68
C ILE A 61 0.21 -12.23 -23.73
N GLU A 62 -0.31 -12.68 -22.60
CA GLU A 62 -1.71 -12.90 -22.34
C GLU A 62 -2.14 -11.92 -21.23
N PRO A 63 -2.82 -10.81 -21.56
CA PRO A 63 -3.15 -9.77 -20.58
C PRO A 63 -3.81 -10.32 -19.33
N ALA A 64 -3.34 -9.89 -18.17
CA ALA A 64 -3.78 -10.31 -16.84
C ALA A 64 -3.64 -11.82 -16.53
N ARG A 65 -2.96 -12.59 -17.37
CA ARG A 65 -2.79 -14.04 -17.19
C ARG A 65 -1.35 -14.51 -17.25
N ARG A 66 -0.61 -14.10 -18.31
CA ARG A 66 0.74 -14.61 -18.52
C ARG A 66 1.61 -13.65 -19.32
N ILE A 67 2.88 -13.56 -18.94
CA ILE A 67 3.94 -12.88 -19.69
C ILE A 67 5.10 -13.84 -19.80
N VAL A 68 5.63 -14.02 -21.00
CA VAL A 68 6.87 -14.76 -21.25
C VAL A 68 7.84 -13.80 -21.93
N GLN A 69 9.02 -13.65 -21.35
CA GLN A 69 10.03 -12.72 -21.86
C GLN A 69 11.43 -13.29 -21.72
N THR A 70 12.33 -12.90 -22.58
CA THR A 70 13.76 -13.13 -22.37
C THR A 70 14.29 -12.20 -21.29
N TRP A 71 15.38 -12.60 -20.66
CA TRP A 71 16.04 -11.89 -19.59
C TRP A 71 17.53 -11.90 -19.81
N ARG A 72 18.14 -10.72 -19.98
CA ARG A 72 19.56 -10.53 -20.22
C ARG A 72 20.09 -9.40 -19.34
N PRO A 73 20.65 -9.73 -18.17
CA PRO A 73 21.30 -8.75 -17.30
C PRO A 73 22.70 -8.40 -17.82
N ASP A 74 23.20 -7.23 -17.46
CA ASP A 74 24.56 -6.78 -17.83
C ASP A 74 25.65 -7.30 -16.88
N TRP A 75 25.27 -7.87 -15.76
CA TRP A 75 26.19 -8.44 -14.75
C TRP A 75 26.42 -9.95 -14.87
N ASP A 76 25.82 -10.63 -15.84
CA ASP A 76 25.88 -12.09 -16.01
C ASP A 76 26.36 -12.46 -17.43
N ASP A 77 27.50 -11.89 -17.85
CA ASP A 77 28.17 -12.12 -19.15
C ASP A 77 27.22 -12.06 -20.38
N GLY A 78 26.10 -11.34 -20.24
CA GLY A 78 25.11 -11.16 -21.31
C GLY A 78 24.34 -12.43 -21.70
N GLN A 79 24.34 -13.45 -20.85
CA GLN A 79 23.56 -14.68 -21.04
C GLN A 79 22.06 -14.35 -21.09
N THR A 80 21.37 -15.01 -22.01
CA THR A 80 19.93 -14.82 -22.16
C THR A 80 19.19 -16.03 -21.59
N THR A 81 18.35 -15.77 -20.63
CA THR A 81 17.45 -16.74 -19.98
C THR A 81 16.00 -16.37 -20.27
N THR A 82 15.04 -17.10 -19.74
CA THR A 82 13.61 -16.86 -19.95
C THR A 82 12.87 -16.75 -18.63
N VAL A 83 12.08 -15.70 -18.49
CA VAL A 83 11.20 -15.48 -17.34
C VAL A 83 9.75 -15.60 -17.79
N THR A 84 8.98 -16.40 -17.05
CA THR A 84 7.53 -16.53 -17.19
C THR A 84 6.85 -16.04 -15.93
N TYR A 85 5.97 -15.04 -16.06
CA TYR A 85 5.03 -14.63 -15.04
C TYR A 85 3.68 -15.27 -15.31
N SER A 86 3.10 -15.94 -14.32
CA SER A 86 1.75 -16.52 -14.40
C SER A 86 0.88 -15.92 -13.30
N LEU A 87 -0.25 -15.33 -13.69
CA LEU A 87 -1.20 -14.67 -12.80
C LEU A 87 -2.46 -15.52 -12.70
N THR A 88 -2.77 -15.99 -11.49
CA THR A 88 -3.96 -16.80 -11.22
C THR A 88 -4.86 -16.07 -10.23
N PRO A 89 -6.13 -15.77 -10.59
CA PRO A 89 -7.08 -15.18 -9.65
C PRO A 89 -7.29 -16.09 -8.44
N THR A 90 -7.42 -15.49 -7.26
CA THR A 90 -7.79 -16.16 -6.01
C THR A 90 -8.82 -15.33 -5.26
N PRO A 91 -9.56 -15.88 -4.28
CA PRO A 91 -10.50 -15.11 -3.46
C PRO A 91 -9.85 -13.93 -2.74
N GLN A 92 -8.54 -13.99 -2.45
CA GLN A 92 -7.78 -12.94 -1.76
C GLN A 92 -7.03 -11.98 -2.71
N GLY A 93 -7.16 -12.17 -4.04
CA GLY A 93 -6.48 -11.37 -5.05
C GLY A 93 -5.83 -12.20 -6.14
N THR A 94 -4.51 -12.09 -6.33
CA THR A 94 -3.78 -12.80 -7.39
C THR A 94 -2.63 -13.60 -6.82
N ARG A 95 -2.53 -14.87 -7.23
CA ARG A 95 -1.32 -15.65 -7.08
C ARG A 95 -0.43 -15.36 -8.30
N LEU A 96 0.73 -14.74 -8.06
CA LEU A 96 1.79 -14.57 -9.04
C LEU A 96 2.82 -15.69 -8.86
N THR A 97 3.10 -16.39 -9.95
CA THR A 97 4.18 -17.39 -10.02
C THR A 97 5.21 -16.90 -11.02
N VAL A 98 6.46 -16.85 -10.60
CA VAL A 98 7.61 -16.55 -11.47
C VAL A 98 8.38 -17.85 -11.71
N ARG A 99 8.64 -18.14 -12.98
CA ARG A 99 9.52 -19.23 -13.40
C ARG A 99 10.64 -18.62 -14.23
N HIS A 100 11.88 -18.81 -13.77
CA HIS A 100 13.08 -18.36 -14.47
C HIS A 100 13.87 -19.57 -14.89
N GLU A 101 14.11 -19.74 -16.17
CA GLU A 101 14.72 -20.94 -16.74
C GLU A 101 15.65 -20.60 -17.90
N GLY A 102 16.42 -21.61 -18.34
CA GLY A 102 17.41 -21.46 -19.40
C GLY A 102 18.83 -21.29 -18.89
N PHE A 103 19.06 -21.49 -17.59
CA PHE A 103 20.41 -21.57 -17.01
C PHE A 103 21.09 -22.88 -17.42
N THR A 104 22.37 -22.81 -17.75
CA THR A 104 23.22 -23.99 -17.96
C THR A 104 23.72 -24.54 -16.63
N THR A 105 24.31 -25.73 -16.64
CA THR A 105 24.94 -26.32 -15.42
C THR A 105 26.09 -25.47 -14.88
N GLU A 106 26.78 -24.74 -15.74
CA GLU A 106 27.86 -23.83 -15.38
C GLU A 106 27.36 -22.55 -14.69
N GLN A 107 26.07 -22.23 -14.88
CA GLN A 107 25.39 -21.06 -14.31
C GLN A 107 24.61 -21.38 -13.01
N ALA A 108 24.94 -22.46 -12.33
CA ALA A 108 24.25 -22.85 -11.10
C ALA A 108 24.25 -21.73 -10.03
N ALA A 109 25.37 -21.03 -9.87
CA ALA A 109 25.48 -19.90 -8.94
C ALA A 109 24.62 -18.70 -9.34
N SER A 110 24.57 -18.39 -10.66
CA SER A 110 23.69 -17.35 -11.19
C SER A 110 22.22 -17.70 -11.00
N CYS A 111 21.83 -18.96 -11.25
CA CYS A 111 20.48 -19.45 -11.02
C CYS A 111 20.05 -19.27 -9.54
N GLU A 112 20.92 -19.61 -8.60
CA GLU A 112 20.65 -19.44 -7.17
C GLU A 112 20.54 -17.96 -6.78
N SER A 113 21.42 -17.11 -7.27
CA SER A 113 21.38 -15.68 -7.06
C SER A 113 20.08 -15.05 -7.58
N HIS A 114 19.62 -15.44 -8.78
CA HIS A 114 18.34 -14.99 -9.33
C HIS A 114 17.15 -15.50 -8.49
N ALA A 115 17.20 -16.74 -7.96
CA ALA A 115 16.14 -17.24 -7.09
C ALA A 115 16.00 -16.41 -5.81
N GLN A 116 17.11 -16.05 -5.15
CA GLN A 116 17.12 -15.15 -3.99
C GLN A 116 16.63 -13.75 -4.37
N GLY A 117 17.05 -13.22 -5.53
CA GLY A 117 16.58 -11.94 -6.05
C GLY A 117 15.07 -11.92 -6.26
N TRP A 118 14.48 -13.00 -6.78
CA TRP A 118 13.04 -13.12 -6.96
C TRP A 118 12.27 -13.10 -5.64
N GLU A 119 12.79 -13.67 -4.57
CA GLU A 119 12.16 -13.59 -3.24
C GLU A 119 12.04 -12.13 -2.77
N LEU A 120 13.11 -11.33 -2.93
CA LEU A 120 13.09 -9.90 -2.60
C LEU A 120 12.09 -9.15 -3.47
N VAL A 121 12.16 -9.31 -4.78
CA VAL A 121 11.31 -8.65 -5.78
C VAL A 121 9.83 -8.93 -5.51
N LEU A 122 9.46 -10.19 -5.26
CA LEU A 122 8.08 -10.57 -4.97
C LEU A 122 7.60 -10.00 -3.63
N ASN A 123 8.46 -9.88 -2.63
CA ASN A 123 8.15 -9.22 -1.37
C ASN A 123 7.90 -7.72 -1.55
N TRP A 124 8.71 -7.02 -2.37
CA TRP A 124 8.48 -5.62 -2.69
C TRP A 124 7.16 -5.40 -3.43
N LEU A 125 6.90 -6.20 -4.47
CA LEU A 125 5.64 -6.15 -5.20
C LEU A 125 4.44 -6.42 -4.28
N GLN A 126 4.54 -7.41 -3.38
CA GLN A 126 3.46 -7.73 -2.46
C GLN A 126 3.17 -6.57 -1.49
N ARG A 127 4.22 -5.91 -0.96
CA ARG A 127 4.05 -4.73 -0.09
C ARG A 127 3.41 -3.57 -0.84
N TRP A 128 3.89 -3.29 -2.05
CA TRP A 128 3.38 -2.21 -2.87
C TRP A 128 1.96 -2.47 -3.39
N ALA A 129 1.63 -3.72 -3.78
CA ALA A 129 0.33 -4.10 -4.28
C ALA A 129 -0.74 -4.29 -3.19
N LYS A 130 -0.33 -4.40 -1.92
CA LYS A 130 -1.32 -4.29 -0.83
C LYS A 130 -1.95 -2.91 -0.93
N PRO A 131 -3.30 -2.80 -0.84
CA PRO A 131 -3.89 -1.49 -0.63
C PRO A 131 -3.17 -0.89 0.57
N SER A 132 -2.48 0.24 0.38
CA SER A 132 -2.08 1.02 1.54
C SER A 132 -3.37 1.31 2.30
N GLN A 133 -3.35 1.23 3.62
CA GLN A 133 -4.49 1.70 4.43
C GLN A 133 -4.81 3.16 4.06
N ASP A 134 -3.84 3.86 3.47
CA ASP A 134 -3.95 5.23 2.93
C ASP A 134 -4.78 5.36 1.63
N THR A 135 -5.00 4.27 0.86
CA THR A 135 -5.80 4.30 -0.39
C THR A 135 -7.20 3.68 -0.23
N ALA A 136 -7.54 3.14 0.95
CA ALA A 136 -8.92 2.82 1.26
C ALA A 136 -9.74 4.12 1.24
N ALA A 137 -10.89 4.10 0.58
CA ALA A 137 -11.82 5.23 0.67
C ALA A 137 -12.07 5.53 2.16
N PRO A 138 -12.04 6.80 2.57
CA PRO A 138 -12.24 7.14 3.96
C PRO A 138 -13.61 6.66 4.44
N LEU A 139 -13.63 6.15 5.65
CA LEU A 139 -14.87 5.77 6.35
C LEU A 139 -15.37 6.98 7.12
N HIS A 140 -16.67 7.24 7.04
CA HIS A 140 -17.31 8.33 7.76
C HIS A 140 -18.18 7.77 8.88
N PHE A 141 -18.00 8.26 10.08
CA PHE A 141 -18.77 7.87 11.24
C PHE A 141 -19.44 9.07 11.89
N LEU A 142 -20.68 8.86 12.34
CA LEU A 142 -21.39 9.78 13.23
C LEU A 142 -21.41 9.16 14.63
N LEU A 143 -20.84 9.86 15.60
CA LEU A 143 -20.81 9.47 16.99
C LEU A 143 -21.72 10.37 17.80
N ARG A 144 -22.38 9.79 18.79
CA ARG A 144 -23.22 10.50 19.75
C ARG A 144 -22.65 10.35 21.14
N LEU A 145 -22.24 11.45 21.75
CA LEU A 145 -21.86 11.49 23.16
C LEU A 145 -23.13 11.74 23.98
N ILE A 146 -23.50 10.74 24.77
CA ILE A 146 -24.68 10.80 25.62
C ILE A 146 -24.25 11.22 27.03
N PRO A 147 -24.73 12.36 27.51
CA PRO A 147 -24.37 12.80 28.85
C PRO A 147 -24.95 11.88 29.96
N PRO A 148 -24.36 11.85 31.15
CA PRO A 148 -24.77 10.96 32.22
C PRO A 148 -26.17 11.31 32.81
N ARG A 149 -26.66 12.52 32.50
CA ARG A 149 -27.99 13.00 32.91
C ARG A 149 -28.52 14.08 31.97
N PRO A 150 -29.85 14.25 31.81
CA PRO A 150 -30.44 15.26 30.92
C PRO A 150 -30.08 16.71 31.25
N SER A 151 -29.86 17.02 32.50
CA SER A 151 -29.50 18.34 33.02
C SER A 151 -27.99 18.66 32.92
N PHE A 152 -27.17 17.71 32.47
CA PHE A 152 -25.70 17.80 32.50
C PHE A 152 -25.18 19.14 31.97
N ALA A 153 -25.70 19.62 30.86
CA ALA A 153 -25.24 20.86 30.23
C ALA A 153 -25.42 22.12 31.11
N VAL A 154 -26.32 22.09 32.11
CA VAL A 154 -26.65 23.25 32.94
C VAL A 154 -26.20 23.06 34.41
N ASP A 155 -25.88 21.82 34.84
CA ASP A 155 -25.55 21.50 36.21
C ASP A 155 -24.22 20.74 36.38
N MET A 156 -23.32 20.89 35.41
CA MET A 156 -21.98 20.27 35.48
C MET A 156 -21.26 20.69 36.77
N THR A 157 -20.71 19.72 37.47
CA THR A 157 -19.75 19.97 38.55
C THR A 157 -18.45 20.59 38.01
N PRO A 158 -17.61 21.24 38.82
CA PRO A 158 -16.32 21.76 38.39
C PRO A 158 -15.41 20.70 37.73
N GLN A 159 -15.48 19.45 38.21
CA GLN A 159 -14.72 18.32 37.63
C GLN A 159 -15.23 17.97 36.24
N GLU A 160 -16.56 17.86 36.08
CA GLU A 160 -17.17 17.59 34.77
C GLU A 160 -16.89 18.71 33.76
N GLN A 161 -16.91 19.98 34.18
CA GLN A 161 -16.54 21.12 33.35
C GLN A 161 -15.08 21.02 32.88
N ALA A 162 -14.16 20.69 33.80
CA ALA A 162 -12.75 20.49 33.43
C ALA A 162 -12.58 19.37 32.38
N THR A 163 -13.27 18.24 32.57
CA THR A 163 -13.27 17.12 31.62
C THR A 163 -13.78 17.56 30.24
N MET A 164 -14.90 18.32 30.20
CA MET A 164 -15.48 18.79 28.93
C MET A 164 -14.61 19.84 28.24
N VAL A 165 -13.83 20.63 28.96
CA VAL A 165 -12.82 21.52 28.37
C VAL A 165 -11.74 20.71 27.67
N THR A 166 -11.17 19.71 28.34
CA THR A 166 -10.14 18.84 27.76
C THR A 166 -10.68 18.03 26.56
N HIS A 167 -11.92 17.55 26.65
CA HIS A 167 -12.64 16.91 25.55
C HIS A 167 -12.77 17.84 24.31
N ALA A 168 -13.16 19.10 24.55
CA ALA A 168 -13.29 20.07 23.45
C ALA A 168 -11.93 20.42 22.82
N GLU A 169 -10.86 20.54 23.61
CA GLU A 169 -9.50 20.74 23.12
C GLU A 169 -9.03 19.54 22.29
N TYR A 170 -9.27 18.32 22.77
CA TYR A 170 -8.95 17.08 22.07
C TYR A 170 -9.57 17.05 20.65
N TRP A 171 -10.89 17.25 20.54
CA TRP A 171 -11.57 17.24 19.24
C TRP A 171 -11.27 18.45 18.38
N SER A 172 -10.93 19.61 18.97
CA SER A 172 -10.46 20.78 18.21
C SER A 172 -9.13 20.50 17.50
N ALA A 173 -8.22 19.75 18.13
CA ALA A 173 -6.98 19.34 17.49
C ALA A 173 -7.24 18.39 16.28
N HIS A 174 -8.17 17.44 16.42
CA HIS A 174 -8.57 16.55 15.32
C HIS A 174 -9.36 17.25 14.22
N LEU A 175 -10.12 18.31 14.55
CA LEU A 175 -10.76 19.18 13.55
C LEU A 175 -9.71 19.93 12.70
N ALA A 176 -8.64 20.42 13.34
CA ALA A 176 -7.56 21.11 12.64
C ALA A 176 -6.78 20.21 11.67
N THR A 177 -6.74 18.90 11.91
CA THR A 177 -6.09 17.89 11.04
C THR A 177 -7.04 17.29 9.99
N GLY A 178 -8.35 17.59 10.07
CA GLY A 178 -9.38 17.05 9.17
C GLY A 178 -9.90 15.66 9.53
N GLN A 179 -9.42 15.04 10.63
CA GLN A 179 -9.96 13.77 11.13
C GLN A 179 -11.37 13.94 11.73
N ALA A 180 -11.61 15.04 12.43
CA ALA A 180 -12.97 15.45 12.78
C ALA A 180 -13.48 16.41 11.70
N ILE A 181 -14.66 16.13 11.15
CA ILE A 181 -15.34 17.00 10.17
C ILE A 181 -16.12 18.10 10.91
N LEU A 182 -16.76 17.71 12.00
CA LEU A 182 -17.49 18.62 12.91
C LEU A 182 -17.63 17.94 14.27
N PHE A 183 -17.71 18.75 15.31
CA PHE A 183 -18.14 18.30 16.65
C PHE A 183 -18.83 19.45 17.41
N GLY A 184 -19.67 19.10 18.35
CA GLY A 184 -20.30 20.09 19.22
C GLY A 184 -21.62 19.62 19.83
N PRO A 185 -22.26 20.46 20.66
CA PRO A 185 -23.52 20.15 21.31
C PRO A 185 -24.70 20.23 20.32
N VAL A 186 -25.61 19.29 20.46
CA VAL A 186 -26.95 19.33 19.84
C VAL A 186 -27.95 19.72 20.90
N LEU A 187 -28.66 20.82 20.63
CA LEU A 187 -29.69 21.35 21.52
C LEU A 187 -31.00 20.62 21.24
N ASP A 188 -31.23 19.53 21.95
CA ASP A 188 -32.44 18.72 21.88
C ASP A 188 -33.37 19.11 23.05
N PRO A 189 -34.69 19.30 22.87
CA PRO A 189 -35.63 19.55 23.93
C PRO A 189 -35.65 18.47 25.04
N ALA A 190 -35.27 17.22 24.70
CA ALA A 190 -35.19 16.12 25.67
C ALA A 190 -33.87 16.08 26.45
N GLY A 191 -32.93 16.97 26.14
CA GLY A 191 -31.62 17.06 26.75
C GLY A 191 -30.49 17.25 25.73
N VAL A 192 -29.49 18.04 26.10
CA VAL A 192 -28.32 18.30 25.22
C VAL A 192 -27.45 17.05 25.14
N TRP A 193 -27.00 16.74 23.95
CA TRP A 193 -26.03 15.66 23.66
C TRP A 193 -24.93 16.13 22.70
N GLY A 194 -23.81 15.40 22.64
CA GLY A 194 -22.71 15.73 21.74
C GLY A 194 -22.82 15.00 20.41
N LEU A 195 -22.58 15.71 19.29
CA LEU A 195 -22.41 15.16 17.96
C LEU A 195 -20.95 15.28 17.54
N LEU A 196 -20.44 14.21 16.90
CA LEU A 196 -19.13 14.18 16.28
C LEU A 196 -19.23 13.44 14.94
N ALA A 197 -18.75 14.05 13.86
CA ALA A 197 -18.55 13.40 12.57
C ALA A 197 -17.06 13.24 12.32
N LEU A 198 -16.64 12.02 11.99
CA LEU A 198 -15.23 11.65 11.75
C LEU A 198 -15.04 11.11 10.35
N GLU A 199 -13.87 11.41 9.80
CA GLU A 199 -13.29 10.73 8.65
C GLU A 199 -12.07 9.95 9.15
N VAL A 200 -12.11 8.62 9.01
CA VAL A 200 -11.04 7.71 9.44
C VAL A 200 -10.78 6.66 8.38
N ARG A 201 -9.65 6.00 8.46
CA ARG A 201 -9.22 4.99 7.47
C ARG A 201 -9.60 3.57 7.87
N SER A 202 -9.92 3.34 9.14
CA SER A 202 -10.30 2.03 9.68
C SER A 202 -11.12 2.15 10.96
N GLU A 203 -11.86 1.09 11.30
CA GLU A 203 -12.53 0.97 12.61
C GLU A 203 -11.52 0.93 13.77
N GLN A 204 -10.32 0.44 13.54
CA GLN A 204 -9.25 0.45 14.54
C GLN A 204 -8.83 1.88 14.87
N GLU A 205 -8.69 2.76 13.88
CA GLU A 205 -8.41 4.18 14.06
C GLU A 205 -9.56 4.87 14.81
N LEU A 206 -10.82 4.60 14.43
CA LEU A 206 -12.00 5.09 15.13
C LEU A 206 -11.96 4.73 16.62
N ASN A 207 -11.68 3.46 16.94
CA ASN A 207 -11.65 2.99 18.32
C ASN A 207 -10.50 3.66 19.11
N ALA A 208 -9.31 3.79 18.51
CA ALA A 208 -8.19 4.48 19.13
C ALA A 208 -8.51 5.95 19.47
N LEU A 209 -9.20 6.67 18.56
CA LEU A 209 -9.65 8.04 18.80
C LEU A 209 -10.69 8.13 19.93
N LYS A 210 -11.63 7.19 19.98
CA LYS A 210 -12.63 7.12 21.06
C LYS A 210 -11.99 6.82 22.41
N ASP A 211 -11.09 5.84 22.46
CA ASP A 211 -10.45 5.41 23.71
C ASP A 211 -9.53 6.49 24.30
N ALA A 212 -9.06 7.43 23.48
CA ALA A 212 -8.25 8.56 23.88
C ALA A 212 -9.07 9.82 24.26
N ASP A 213 -10.40 9.79 24.10
CA ASP A 213 -11.28 10.92 24.42
C ASP A 213 -11.41 11.08 25.96
N PRO A 214 -11.02 12.23 26.54
CA PRO A 214 -11.13 12.46 27.99
C PRO A 214 -12.53 12.33 28.56
N ALA A 215 -13.59 12.48 27.76
CA ALA A 215 -14.97 12.33 28.22
C ALA A 215 -15.41 10.86 28.35
N LEU A 216 -14.62 9.91 27.82
CA LEU A 216 -14.90 8.47 27.89
C LEU A 216 -13.93 7.70 28.80
N ALA A 217 -12.94 8.38 29.39
CA ALA A 217 -11.92 7.83 30.26
C ALA A 217 -12.42 7.55 31.69
#